data_c0bfb1ff42b037fdc7dcb8c478010994
#
_entry.id   c0bfb1ff42b037fdc7dcb8c478010994
#
_cell.length_a   1.000
_cell.length_b   1.000
_cell.length_c   1.000
_cell.angle_alpha   90.00
_cell.angle_beta   90.00
_cell.angle_gamma   90.00
#
_symmetry.space_group_name_H-M   'P 1'
#
loop_
_entity.id
_entity.type
_entity.pdbx_description
1 polymer ?
#
loop_
_entity_poly.entity_id
_entity_poly.type
_entity_poly.pdbx_seq_one_letter_code
_entity_poly.pdbx_strand_id
1 'polypeptide(L)'
;MSTTTWRPLAACLLCGAIAGWTAQGWRKDANIAELQRAAATNKSTAASALAQATARVLTLERAAGAALVQRADHLTQEQTHAKTERDRFNADVRSGAVRLSIPVASGQCAATADTTAAAGHRIEARAELDPATAAALDAIAGDGDDTARQLNACIDAYNLVRDTYHVQTE
;
A
#
# COMPACT_ATOMS: atom_id res chain seq x y z
N MET A 1 87.49 -30.74 34.84
CA MET A 1 86.49 -29.67 34.99
C MET A 1 85.12 -30.28 34.73
N SER A 2 84.25 -30.17 35.70
CA SER A 2 83.13 -31.05 36.00
C SER A 2 81.92 -30.96 35.05
N THR A 3 81.76 -31.95 34.23
CA THR A 3 80.60 -32.21 33.35
C THR A 3 79.28 -32.62 34.14
N THR A 4 79.46 -32.79 35.46
CA THR A 4 78.38 -33.33 36.32
C THR A 4 77.35 -32.26 36.78
N THR A 5 77.70 -30.99 36.79
CA THR A 5 76.83 -29.90 37.27
C THR A 5 75.92 -29.34 36.18
N TRP A 6 76.19 -29.54 34.91
CA TRP A 6 75.36 -29.03 33.79
C TRP A 6 74.11 -29.85 33.50
N ARG A 7 74.14 -31.15 33.85
CA ARG A 7 72.99 -32.02 33.64
C ARG A 7 71.74 -31.62 34.43
N PRO A 8 71.83 -31.23 35.73
CA PRO A 8 70.66 -30.79 36.46
C PRO A 8 70.15 -29.42 35.99
N LEU A 9 71.02 -28.50 35.58
CA LEU A 9 70.62 -27.22 35.00
C LEU A 9 69.88 -27.33 33.67
N ALA A 10 70.33 -28.20 32.78
CA ALA A 10 69.62 -28.49 31.52
C ALA A 10 68.26 -29.15 31.74
N ALA A 11 68.11 -30.03 32.72
CA ALA A 11 66.83 -30.64 33.10
C ALA A 11 65.83 -29.61 33.66
N CYS A 12 66.30 -28.66 34.49
CA CYS A 12 65.43 -27.57 35.01
C CYS A 12 65.00 -26.62 33.90
N LEU A 13 65.82 -26.30 32.94
CA LEU A 13 65.46 -25.46 31.80
C LEU A 13 64.41 -26.14 30.88
N LEU A 14 64.58 -27.46 30.64
CA LEU A 14 63.61 -28.22 29.85
C LEU A 14 62.25 -28.34 30.58
N CYS A 15 62.24 -28.58 31.91
CA CYS A 15 60.98 -28.58 32.69
C CYS A 15 60.32 -27.22 32.67
N GLY A 16 61.09 -26.13 32.83
CA GLY A 16 60.58 -24.75 32.79
C GLY A 16 59.99 -24.40 31.39
N ALA A 17 60.64 -24.81 30.32
CA ALA A 17 60.15 -24.62 28.97
C ALA A 17 58.83 -25.38 28.65
N ILE A 18 58.74 -26.63 29.12
CA ILE A 18 57.52 -27.44 28.99
C ILE A 18 56.36 -26.84 29.81
N ALA A 19 56.63 -26.47 31.08
CA ALA A 19 55.64 -25.83 31.96
C ALA A 19 55.15 -24.48 31.40
N GLY A 20 56.07 -23.68 30.87
CA GLY A 20 55.73 -22.42 30.20
C GLY A 20 54.87 -22.60 28.94
N TRP A 21 55.20 -23.58 28.15
CA TRP A 21 54.46 -23.90 26.91
C TRP A 21 53.03 -24.40 27.21
N THR A 22 52.86 -25.30 28.18
CA THR A 22 51.55 -25.78 28.60
C THR A 22 50.68 -24.66 29.19
N ALA A 23 51.26 -23.82 30.06
CA ALA A 23 50.55 -22.69 30.61
C ALA A 23 50.08 -21.65 29.56
N GLN A 24 50.93 -21.41 28.53
CA GLN A 24 50.54 -20.55 27.41
C GLN A 24 49.48 -21.21 26.51
N GLY A 25 49.51 -22.53 26.31
CA GLY A 25 48.47 -23.28 25.58
C GLY A 25 47.10 -23.09 26.23
N TRP A 26 47.01 -23.31 27.51
CA TRP A 26 45.72 -23.18 28.24
C TRP A 26 45.16 -21.76 28.21
N ARG A 27 45.99 -20.74 28.24
CA ARG A 27 45.56 -19.33 28.11
C ARG A 27 44.97 -19.05 26.71
N LYS A 28 45.60 -19.60 25.65
CA LYS A 28 45.10 -19.43 24.30
C LYS A 28 43.79 -20.22 24.09
N ASP A 29 43.70 -21.42 24.62
CA ASP A 29 42.49 -22.25 24.51
C ASP A 29 41.31 -21.59 25.24
N ALA A 30 41.53 -20.97 26.39
CA ALA A 30 40.51 -20.20 27.14
C ALA A 30 40.01 -19.01 26.31
N ASN A 31 40.91 -18.25 25.68
CA ASN A 31 40.54 -17.12 24.83
C ASN A 31 39.78 -17.57 23.56
N ILE A 32 40.18 -18.67 22.94
CA ILE A 32 39.49 -19.26 21.79
C ILE A 32 38.09 -19.71 22.20
N ALA A 33 37.94 -20.37 23.34
CA ALA A 33 36.64 -20.80 23.85
C ALA A 33 35.71 -19.61 24.13
N GLU A 34 36.25 -18.50 24.67
CA GLU A 34 35.49 -17.27 24.90
C GLU A 34 35.03 -16.62 23.60
N LEU A 35 35.93 -16.52 22.62
CA LEU A 35 35.60 -15.99 21.28
C LEU A 35 34.53 -16.86 20.57
N GLN A 36 34.65 -18.19 20.70
CA GLN A 36 33.64 -19.10 20.13
C GLN A 36 32.27 -18.93 20.81
N ARG A 37 32.24 -18.76 22.14
CA ARG A 37 31.00 -18.48 22.86
C ARG A 37 30.39 -17.15 22.44
N ALA A 38 31.20 -16.09 22.36
CA ALA A 38 30.77 -14.78 21.90
C ALA A 38 30.25 -14.85 20.45
N ALA A 39 30.95 -15.56 19.56
CA ALA A 39 30.48 -15.76 18.18
C ALA A 39 29.16 -16.55 18.11
N ALA A 40 29.00 -17.59 18.92
CA ALA A 40 27.78 -18.36 19.00
C ALA A 40 26.59 -17.51 19.52
N THR A 41 26.82 -16.71 20.55
CA THR A 41 25.83 -15.79 21.10
C THR A 41 25.42 -14.73 20.06
N ASN A 42 26.41 -14.13 19.38
CA ASN A 42 26.12 -13.14 18.34
C ASN A 42 25.34 -13.75 17.18
N LYS A 43 25.66 -14.97 16.75
CA LYS A 43 24.88 -15.70 15.73
C LYS A 43 23.45 -15.96 16.15
N SER A 44 23.23 -16.41 17.41
CA SER A 44 21.87 -16.65 17.92
C SER A 44 21.07 -15.37 18.02
N THR A 45 21.68 -14.28 18.48
CA THR A 45 21.05 -12.96 18.58
C THR A 45 20.68 -12.43 17.18
N ALA A 46 21.60 -12.52 16.21
CA ALA A 46 21.35 -12.10 14.85
C ALA A 46 20.23 -12.95 14.21
N ALA A 47 20.24 -14.26 14.42
CA ALA A 47 19.18 -15.14 13.90
C ALA A 47 17.80 -14.82 14.51
N SER A 48 17.74 -14.55 15.81
CA SER A 48 16.49 -14.16 16.47
C SER A 48 15.98 -12.80 16.01
N ALA A 49 16.89 -11.85 15.82
CA ALA A 49 16.54 -10.52 15.29
C ALA A 49 15.98 -10.62 13.85
N LEU A 50 16.63 -11.42 13.00
CA LEU A 50 16.16 -11.68 11.64
C LEU A 50 14.79 -12.35 11.63
N ALA A 51 14.58 -13.37 12.48
CA ALA A 51 13.29 -14.05 12.59
C ALA A 51 12.18 -13.07 13.04
N GLN A 52 12.46 -12.21 14.01
CA GLN A 52 11.50 -11.18 14.45
C GLN A 52 11.21 -10.16 13.35
N ALA A 53 12.23 -9.68 12.65
CA ALA A 53 12.05 -8.76 11.53
C ALA A 53 11.18 -9.38 10.43
N THR A 54 11.48 -10.62 10.04
CA THR A 54 10.69 -11.36 9.05
C THR A 54 9.24 -11.55 9.50
N ALA A 55 9.01 -11.91 10.76
CA ALA A 55 7.67 -12.06 11.30
C ALA A 55 6.87 -10.75 11.27
N ARG A 56 7.52 -9.62 11.58
CA ARG A 56 6.89 -8.29 11.48
C ARG A 56 6.50 -7.96 10.04
N VAL A 57 7.40 -8.15 9.09
CA VAL A 57 7.12 -7.90 7.66
C VAL A 57 5.92 -8.74 7.21
N LEU A 58 5.89 -10.03 7.52
CA LEU A 58 4.78 -10.91 7.15
C LEU A 58 3.43 -10.47 7.77
N THR A 59 3.42 -9.99 9.02
CA THR A 59 2.18 -9.49 9.63
C THR A 59 1.68 -8.23 8.93
N LEU A 60 2.58 -7.33 8.55
CA LEU A 60 2.24 -6.10 7.83
C LEU A 60 1.75 -6.38 6.41
N GLU A 61 2.43 -7.27 5.69
CA GLU A 61 1.98 -7.70 4.35
C GLU A 61 0.57 -8.30 4.39
N ARG A 62 0.29 -9.14 5.38
CA ARG A 62 -1.05 -9.73 5.55
C ARG A 62 -2.09 -8.66 5.89
N ALA A 63 -1.77 -7.72 6.76
CA ALA A 63 -2.67 -6.64 7.13
C ALA A 63 -2.94 -5.72 5.94
N ALA A 64 -1.90 -5.32 5.18
CA ALA A 64 -2.03 -4.53 3.97
C ALA A 64 -2.84 -5.26 2.90
N GLY A 65 -2.56 -6.56 2.69
CA GLY A 65 -3.32 -7.39 1.76
C GLY A 65 -4.81 -7.48 2.11
N ALA A 66 -5.15 -7.71 3.38
CA ALA A 66 -6.53 -7.74 3.83
C ALA A 66 -7.24 -6.38 3.63
N ALA A 67 -6.56 -5.27 3.92
CA ALA A 67 -7.11 -3.93 3.72
C ALA A 67 -7.33 -3.61 2.23
N LEU A 68 -6.43 -4.05 1.35
CA LEU A 68 -6.60 -3.90 -0.10
C LEU A 68 -7.79 -4.70 -0.63
N VAL A 69 -7.98 -5.94 -0.15
CA VAL A 69 -9.16 -6.75 -0.51
C VAL A 69 -10.45 -6.06 -0.09
N GLN A 70 -10.53 -5.56 1.14
CA GLN A 70 -11.71 -4.81 1.61
C GLN A 70 -12.02 -3.59 0.74
N ARG A 71 -10.99 -2.85 0.32
CA ARG A 71 -11.17 -1.69 -0.59
C ARG A 71 -11.63 -2.11 -1.99
N ALA A 72 -11.11 -3.20 -2.51
CA ALA A 72 -11.56 -3.76 -3.79
C ALA A 72 -13.03 -4.22 -3.74
N ASP A 73 -13.45 -4.86 -2.65
CA ASP A 73 -14.84 -5.26 -2.43
C ASP A 73 -15.76 -4.04 -2.34
N HIS A 74 -15.34 -3.00 -1.61
CA HIS A 74 -16.09 -1.75 -1.51
C HIS A 74 -16.25 -1.07 -2.88
N LEU A 75 -15.18 -0.97 -3.67
CA LEU A 75 -15.24 -0.44 -5.03
C LEU A 75 -16.20 -1.23 -5.91
N THR A 76 -16.18 -2.55 -5.83
CA THR A 76 -17.08 -3.42 -6.58
C THR A 76 -18.55 -3.19 -6.18
N GLN A 77 -18.82 -3.00 -4.90
CA GLN A 77 -20.16 -2.68 -4.40
C GLN A 77 -20.62 -1.32 -4.90
N GLU A 78 -19.77 -0.28 -4.83
CA GLU A 78 -20.09 1.05 -5.33
C GLU A 78 -20.38 1.05 -6.84
N GLN A 79 -19.57 0.33 -7.63
CA GLN A 79 -19.78 0.18 -9.07
C GLN A 79 -21.12 -0.52 -9.39
N THR A 80 -21.41 -1.58 -8.65
CA THR A 80 -22.68 -2.32 -8.82
C THR A 80 -23.88 -1.45 -8.48
N HIS A 81 -23.80 -0.70 -7.38
CA HIS A 81 -24.84 0.24 -6.97
C HIS A 81 -25.03 1.35 -8.00
N ALA A 82 -23.95 1.99 -8.42
CA ALA A 82 -24.00 3.06 -9.42
C ALA A 82 -24.56 2.56 -10.77
N LYS A 83 -24.20 1.34 -11.18
CA LYS A 83 -24.79 0.72 -12.37
C LYS A 83 -26.30 0.51 -12.22
N THR A 84 -26.73 0.00 -11.09
CA THR A 84 -28.18 -0.22 -10.83
C THR A 84 -28.96 1.09 -10.87
N GLU A 85 -28.44 2.15 -10.28
CA GLU A 85 -29.08 3.48 -10.32
C GLU A 85 -29.13 4.06 -11.74
N ARG A 86 -28.06 3.92 -12.51
CA ARG A 86 -28.06 4.31 -13.92
C ARG A 86 -29.04 3.50 -14.78
N ASP A 87 -29.11 2.19 -14.58
CA ASP A 87 -30.07 1.34 -15.30
C ASP A 87 -31.51 1.75 -14.98
N ARG A 88 -31.81 2.09 -13.73
CA ARG A 88 -33.12 2.61 -13.31
C ARG A 88 -33.39 3.98 -13.96
N PHE A 89 -32.49 4.92 -13.87
CA PHE A 89 -32.62 6.24 -14.48
C PHE A 89 -32.86 6.14 -15.99
N ASN A 90 -32.11 5.31 -16.69
CA ASN A 90 -32.28 5.07 -18.13
C ASN A 90 -33.65 4.45 -18.46
N ALA A 91 -34.18 3.56 -17.61
CA ALA A 91 -35.52 3.03 -17.75
C ALA A 91 -36.59 4.12 -17.57
N ASP A 92 -36.44 5.00 -16.60
CA ASP A 92 -37.35 6.12 -16.34
C ASP A 92 -37.34 7.16 -17.46
N VAL A 93 -36.16 7.46 -18.03
CA VAL A 93 -36.03 8.34 -19.21
C VAL A 93 -36.72 7.72 -20.43
N ARG A 94 -36.49 6.43 -20.70
CA ARG A 94 -37.09 5.73 -21.85
C ARG A 94 -38.62 5.61 -21.71
N SER A 95 -39.14 5.46 -20.51
CA SER A 95 -40.59 5.41 -20.26
C SER A 95 -41.26 6.79 -20.26
N GLY A 96 -40.46 7.87 -20.30
CA GLY A 96 -40.95 9.25 -20.22
C GLY A 96 -41.36 9.69 -18.82
N ALA A 97 -41.07 8.88 -17.78
CA ALA A 97 -41.29 9.24 -16.39
C ALA A 97 -40.32 10.37 -15.96
N VAL A 98 -39.13 10.40 -16.50
CA VAL A 98 -38.15 11.47 -16.33
C VAL A 98 -37.85 12.11 -17.68
N ARG A 99 -37.93 13.46 -17.75
CA ARG A 99 -37.61 14.23 -18.95
C ARG A 99 -36.46 15.17 -18.65
N LEU A 100 -35.43 15.09 -19.47
CA LEU A 100 -34.30 16.01 -19.40
C LEU A 100 -34.52 17.21 -20.32
N SER A 101 -34.24 18.40 -19.79
CA SER A 101 -34.33 19.63 -20.56
C SER A 101 -33.08 20.48 -20.38
N ILE A 102 -32.63 21.07 -21.47
CA ILE A 102 -31.49 21.98 -21.50
C ILE A 102 -31.94 23.43 -21.70
N PRO A 103 -31.31 24.42 -21.04
CA PRO A 103 -31.57 25.80 -21.35
C PRO A 103 -31.08 26.11 -22.77
N VAL A 104 -31.92 26.71 -23.60
CA VAL A 104 -31.55 27.18 -24.94
C VAL A 104 -31.48 28.71 -24.94
N ALA A 105 -30.51 29.26 -25.66
CA ALA A 105 -30.41 30.70 -25.82
C ALA A 105 -31.69 31.21 -26.51
N SER A 106 -32.42 32.10 -25.85
CA SER A 106 -33.64 32.75 -26.34
C SER A 106 -33.31 33.68 -27.53
N GLY A 107 -33.04 33.08 -28.69
CA GLY A 107 -32.64 33.88 -29.89
C GLY A 107 -32.95 33.22 -31.23
N GLN A 108 -33.28 31.95 -31.28
CA GLN A 108 -33.40 31.24 -32.55
C GLN A 108 -34.73 30.52 -32.84
N CYS A 109 -35.75 30.67 -31.99
CA CYS A 109 -37.10 30.23 -32.31
C CYS A 109 -38.10 31.35 -32.09
N ALA A 110 -37.98 32.43 -32.85
CA ALA A 110 -39.09 33.36 -33.06
C ALA A 110 -40.02 32.74 -34.12
N ALA A 111 -40.76 31.74 -33.78
CA ALA A 111 -41.95 31.31 -34.50
C ALA A 111 -43.16 31.90 -33.79
N THR A 112 -43.66 33.00 -34.34
CA THR A 112 -45.06 33.47 -34.28
C THR A 112 -45.90 32.95 -33.11
N ALA A 113 -45.92 33.72 -31.99
CA ALA A 113 -47.07 33.77 -31.13
C ALA A 113 -47.25 35.22 -30.67
N ASP A 114 -48.21 35.85 -31.34
CA ASP A 114 -48.89 37.05 -30.91
C ASP A 114 -49.43 36.82 -29.48
N THR A 115 -48.76 37.33 -28.48
CA THR A 115 -49.34 37.52 -27.17
C THR A 115 -48.60 38.61 -26.47
N THR A 116 -49.30 39.74 -26.29
CA THR A 116 -49.06 40.78 -25.31
C THR A 116 -48.94 40.12 -23.93
N ALA A 117 -47.76 39.82 -23.47
CA ALA A 117 -47.50 39.42 -22.08
C ALA A 117 -46.60 40.45 -21.45
N ALA A 118 -47.10 41.01 -20.34
CA ALA A 118 -46.48 41.99 -19.49
C ALA A 118 -45.04 41.68 -19.12
N ALA A 119 -44.21 42.70 -19.10
CA ALA A 119 -42.83 42.71 -18.65
C ALA A 119 -42.68 42.02 -17.26
N GLY A 120 -41.73 41.09 -17.16
CA GLY A 120 -41.21 40.75 -15.84
C GLY A 120 -40.53 39.41 -15.63
N HIS A 121 -40.79 38.37 -16.41
CA HIS A 121 -40.12 37.08 -16.25
C HIS A 121 -39.44 36.67 -17.58
N ARG A 122 -38.11 36.67 -17.61
CA ARG A 122 -37.39 35.92 -18.61
C ARG A 122 -37.66 34.44 -18.35
N ILE A 123 -38.62 33.91 -19.05
CA ILE A 123 -38.81 32.45 -19.14
C ILE A 123 -37.61 31.98 -19.95
N GLU A 124 -36.64 31.36 -19.30
CA GLU A 124 -35.56 30.68 -19.99
C GLU A 124 -36.18 29.60 -20.87
N ALA A 125 -36.05 29.77 -22.18
CA ALA A 125 -36.54 28.76 -23.12
C ALA A 125 -35.75 27.47 -22.87
N ARG A 126 -36.47 26.38 -22.60
CA ARG A 126 -35.88 25.06 -22.37
C ARG A 126 -36.31 24.12 -23.49
N ALA A 127 -35.35 23.42 -24.07
CA ALA A 127 -35.62 22.36 -25.02
C ALA A 127 -35.57 21.01 -24.31
N GLU A 128 -36.55 20.16 -24.62
CA GLU A 128 -36.57 18.79 -24.10
C GLU A 128 -35.63 17.91 -24.93
N LEU A 129 -34.82 17.09 -24.29
CA LEU A 129 -33.92 16.17 -24.94
C LEU A 129 -34.70 14.92 -25.40
N ASP A 130 -34.35 14.46 -26.60
CA ASP A 130 -34.75 13.13 -27.03
C ASP A 130 -34.25 12.05 -26.06
N PRO A 131 -35.07 11.05 -25.69
CA PRO A 131 -34.70 10.00 -24.74
C PRO A 131 -33.42 9.24 -25.11
N ALA A 132 -33.18 8.99 -26.40
CA ALA A 132 -31.98 8.30 -26.87
C ALA A 132 -30.70 9.18 -26.63
N THR A 133 -30.81 10.47 -26.92
CA THR A 133 -29.74 11.43 -26.66
C THR A 133 -29.49 11.59 -25.15
N ALA A 134 -30.53 11.64 -24.32
CA ALA A 134 -30.42 11.71 -22.89
C ALA A 134 -29.71 10.47 -22.31
N ALA A 135 -30.05 9.28 -22.78
CA ALA A 135 -29.40 8.02 -22.38
C ALA A 135 -27.92 7.96 -22.83
N ALA A 136 -27.60 8.49 -24.01
CA ALA A 136 -26.21 8.55 -24.48
C ALA A 136 -25.35 9.49 -23.63
N LEU A 137 -25.88 10.64 -23.23
CA LEU A 137 -25.20 11.57 -22.32
C LEU A 137 -24.98 10.96 -20.96
N ASP A 138 -25.99 10.28 -20.40
CA ASP A 138 -25.86 9.56 -19.14
C ASP A 138 -24.79 8.46 -19.19
N ALA A 139 -24.70 7.72 -20.30
CA ALA A 139 -23.66 6.73 -20.49
C ALA A 139 -22.25 7.34 -20.47
N ILE A 140 -22.05 8.46 -21.16
CA ILE A 140 -20.75 9.17 -21.19
C ILE A 140 -20.41 9.70 -19.79
N ALA A 141 -21.37 10.31 -19.09
CA ALA A 141 -21.17 10.79 -17.72
C ALA A 141 -20.84 9.62 -16.77
N GLY A 142 -21.56 8.51 -16.91
CA GLY A 142 -21.34 7.30 -16.12
C GLY A 142 -19.96 6.68 -16.33
N ASP A 143 -19.45 6.65 -17.55
CA ASP A 143 -18.09 6.17 -17.87
C ASP A 143 -17.04 7.09 -17.24
N GLY A 144 -17.28 8.40 -17.24
CA GLY A 144 -16.43 9.39 -16.54
C GLY A 144 -16.39 9.16 -15.03
N ASP A 145 -17.55 8.96 -14.41
CA ASP A 145 -17.67 8.67 -12.99
C ASP A 145 -17.00 7.34 -12.61
N ASP A 146 -17.14 6.31 -13.42
CA ASP A 146 -16.50 5.02 -13.17
C ASP A 146 -14.97 5.14 -13.24
N THR A 147 -14.46 5.91 -14.20
CA THR A 147 -13.03 6.22 -14.31
C THR A 147 -12.52 6.98 -13.09
N ALA A 148 -13.27 7.98 -12.63
CA ALA A 148 -12.92 8.75 -11.44
C ALA A 148 -12.90 7.87 -10.18
N ARG A 149 -13.86 6.98 -10.00
CA ARG A 149 -13.88 6.01 -8.88
C ARG A 149 -12.68 5.07 -8.91
N GLN A 150 -12.34 4.54 -10.09
CA GLN A 150 -11.17 3.67 -10.24
C GLN A 150 -9.86 4.41 -9.93
N LEU A 151 -9.73 5.66 -10.38
CA LEU A 151 -8.57 6.49 -10.08
C LEU A 151 -8.45 6.74 -8.57
N ASN A 152 -9.53 7.13 -7.91
CA ASN A 152 -9.55 7.37 -6.46
C ASN A 152 -9.20 6.09 -5.69
N ALA A 153 -9.74 4.93 -6.08
CA ALA A 153 -9.40 3.65 -5.48
C ALA A 153 -7.91 3.30 -5.63
N CYS A 154 -7.32 3.61 -6.79
CA CYS A 154 -5.89 3.43 -7.03
C CYS A 154 -5.03 4.35 -6.14
N ILE A 155 -5.41 5.62 -6.01
CA ILE A 155 -4.75 6.59 -5.13
C ILE A 155 -4.83 6.13 -3.67
N ASP A 156 -5.98 5.66 -3.23
CA ASP A 156 -6.19 5.16 -1.88
C ASP A 156 -5.36 3.90 -1.59
N ALA A 157 -5.29 2.97 -2.56
CA ALA A 157 -4.47 1.79 -2.46
C ALA A 157 -2.98 2.16 -2.37
N TYR A 158 -2.53 3.10 -3.19
CA TYR A 158 -1.16 3.62 -3.14
C TYR A 158 -0.83 4.25 -1.77
N ASN A 159 -1.70 5.12 -1.26
CA ASN A 159 -1.52 5.75 0.03
C ASN A 159 -1.50 4.73 1.16
N LEU A 160 -2.38 3.72 1.15
CA LEU A 160 -2.38 2.64 2.13
C LEU A 160 -1.05 1.92 2.16
N VAL A 161 -0.52 1.53 1.00
CA VAL A 161 0.77 0.85 0.90
C VAL A 161 1.90 1.75 1.40
N ARG A 162 1.95 2.99 0.91
CA ARG A 162 2.94 3.97 1.33
C ARG A 162 2.94 4.16 2.85
N ASP A 163 1.80 4.39 3.45
CA ASP A 163 1.68 4.66 4.89
C ASP A 163 2.05 3.42 5.72
N THR A 164 1.71 2.21 5.24
CA THR A 164 2.11 0.95 5.88
C THR A 164 3.64 0.81 5.96
N TYR A 165 4.37 1.26 4.94
CA TYR A 165 5.83 1.17 4.90
C TYR A 165 6.54 2.37 5.55
N HIS A 166 5.95 3.57 5.56
CA HIS A 166 6.57 4.76 6.18
C HIS A 166 6.55 4.73 7.71
N VAL A 167 5.54 4.16 8.33
CA VAL A 167 5.46 4.00 9.81
C VAL A 167 6.62 3.19 10.39
N GLN A 168 7.41 2.49 9.55
CA GLN A 168 8.54 1.67 10.00
C GLN A 168 9.88 2.39 10.00
N THR A 169 9.95 3.60 9.49
CA THR A 169 11.22 4.35 9.36
C THR A 169 11.43 5.38 10.47
N GLU A 170 10.49 5.57 11.37
CA GLU A 170 10.58 6.38 12.60
C GLU A 170 10.76 5.49 13.84
#